data_70ca239e9d4b1faf6164b35588136a4c
#
_entry.id   70ca239e9d4b1faf6164b35588136a4c
#
_cell.length_a   1.000
_cell.length_b   1.000
_cell.length_c   1.000
_cell.angle_alpha   90.00
_cell.angle_beta   90.00
_cell.angle_gamma   90.00
#
_symmetry.space_group_name_H-M   'P 1'
#
loop_
_entity.id
_entity.type
_entity.pdbx_description
1 polymer ?
#
loop_
_entity_poly.entity_id
_entity_poly.type
_entity_poly.pdbx_seq_one_letter_code
_entity_poly.pdbx_strand_id
1 'polypeptide(L)'
;MTLPKTSFAMVLTGPRTFAPMDLPLPEIDDDSALLRVEACGICGSDVEQYEGVLRTPVPVVPGHEPLGTIAKIGDRAARRLGVDVGDRVAVETILA
;
A
#
# COMPACT_ATOMS: atom_id res chain seq x y z
N MET A 1 -3.11 -11.79 16.71
CA MET A 1 -3.99 -10.71 16.27
C MET A 1 -4.80 -11.17 15.07
N THR A 2 -6.11 -11.02 15.14
CA THR A 2 -6.99 -11.37 14.03
C THR A 2 -7.02 -10.21 13.05
N LEU A 3 -6.72 -10.47 11.77
CA LEU A 3 -6.80 -9.45 10.74
C LEU A 3 -8.26 -9.19 10.36
N PRO A 4 -8.60 -7.94 10.02
CA PRO A 4 -9.93 -7.65 9.47
C PRO A 4 -10.11 -8.32 8.11
N LYS A 5 -11.34 -8.43 7.65
CA LYS A 5 -11.62 -9.00 6.33
C LYS A 5 -11.41 -7.99 5.22
N THR A 6 -11.57 -6.70 5.53
CA THR A 6 -11.48 -5.62 4.55
C THR A 6 -10.65 -4.47 5.10
N SER A 7 -10.19 -3.62 4.20
CA SER A 7 -9.49 -2.38 4.50
C SER A 7 -10.17 -1.23 3.78
N PHE A 8 -10.41 -0.15 4.51
CA PHE A 8 -10.94 1.08 3.92
C PHE A 8 -9.89 1.75 3.06
N ALA A 9 -10.28 2.19 1.88
CA ALA A 9 -9.39 2.90 0.97
C ALA A 9 -10.10 4.02 0.22
N MET A 10 -9.35 5.05 -0.13
CA MET A 10 -9.78 6.08 -1.07
C MET A 10 -9.30 5.67 -2.46
N VAL A 11 -10.23 5.31 -3.33
CA VAL A 11 -9.92 4.79 -4.65
C VAL A 11 -10.04 5.90 -5.69
N LEU A 12 -8.97 6.14 -6.44
CA LEU A 12 -9.00 7.09 -7.55
C LEU A 12 -9.67 6.40 -8.73
N THR A 13 -10.86 6.90 -9.12
CA THR A 13 -11.69 6.29 -10.17
C THR A 13 -11.61 7.03 -11.50
N GLY A 14 -11.03 8.22 -11.50
CA GLY A 14 -10.83 9.05 -12.67
C GLY A 14 -10.15 10.35 -12.28
N PRO A 15 -9.85 11.25 -13.23
CA PRO A 15 -9.22 12.52 -12.89
C PRO A 15 -10.00 13.26 -11.79
N ARG A 16 -9.30 13.67 -10.74
CA ARG A 16 -9.83 14.45 -9.62
C ARG A 16 -11.01 13.82 -8.90
N THR A 17 -11.17 12.48 -9.01
CA THR A 17 -12.34 11.78 -8.47
C THR A 17 -11.91 10.61 -7.60
N PHE A 18 -12.23 10.70 -6.31
CA PHE A 18 -12.05 9.63 -5.35
C PHE A 18 -13.39 9.02 -4.94
N ALA A 19 -13.38 7.72 -4.66
CA ALA A 19 -14.50 7.01 -4.04
C ALA A 19 -14.00 6.23 -2.83
N PRO A 20 -14.67 6.36 -1.66
CA PRO A 20 -14.34 5.52 -0.53
C PRO A 20 -14.85 4.10 -0.75
N MET A 21 -14.01 3.12 -0.47
CA MET A 21 -14.34 1.70 -0.65
C MET A 21 -13.75 0.86 0.45
N ASP A 22 -14.45 -0.21 0.81
CA ASP A 22 -13.89 -1.29 1.61
C ASP A 22 -13.40 -2.37 0.66
N LEU A 23 -12.10 -2.61 0.66
CA LEU A 23 -11.47 -3.57 -0.22
C LEU A 23 -11.09 -4.83 0.55
N PRO A 24 -11.21 -6.02 -0.05
CA PRO A 24 -10.74 -7.24 0.60
C PRO A 24 -9.23 -7.16 0.84
N LEU A 25 -8.78 -7.73 1.96
CA LEU A 25 -7.34 -7.82 2.20
C LEU A 25 -6.74 -8.77 1.17
N PRO A 26 -5.59 -8.40 0.57
CA PRO A 26 -4.93 -9.29 -0.37
C PRO A 26 -4.34 -10.50 0.35
N GLU A 27 -4.32 -11.63 -0.33
CA GLU A 27 -3.55 -12.78 0.13
C GLU A 27 -2.08 -12.54 -0.19
N ILE A 28 -1.21 -13.02 0.68
CA ILE A 28 0.22 -12.92 0.47
C ILE A 28 0.83 -14.32 0.29
N ASP A 29 1.91 -14.37 -0.47
CA ASP A 29 2.72 -15.57 -0.61
C ASP A 29 3.95 -15.51 0.30
N ASP A 30 4.85 -16.48 0.12
CA ASP A 30 6.06 -16.60 0.97
C ASP A 30 7.06 -15.47 0.76
N ASP A 31 6.98 -14.76 -0.36
CA ASP A 31 7.87 -13.63 -0.70
C ASP A 31 7.25 -12.25 -0.44
N SER A 32 6.08 -12.19 0.14
CA SER A 32 5.31 -10.96 0.30
C SER A 32 5.04 -10.64 1.75
N ALA A 33 4.64 -9.41 1.99
CA ALA A 33 4.21 -8.94 3.30
C ALA A 33 2.94 -8.11 3.18
N LEU A 34 2.14 -8.12 4.23
CA LEU A 34 0.98 -7.26 4.36
C LEU A 34 1.30 -6.16 5.36
N LEU A 35 1.25 -4.92 4.89
CA LEU A 35 1.54 -3.75 5.71
C LEU A 35 0.25 -3.11 6.20
N ARG A 36 0.17 -2.90 7.50
CA ARG A 36 -0.87 -2.06 8.08
C ARG A 36 -0.39 -0.62 7.98
N VAL A 37 -0.92 0.12 7.02
CA VAL A 37 -0.48 1.49 6.73
C VAL A 37 -0.91 2.43 7.84
N GLU A 38 0.03 3.17 8.40
CA GLU A 38 -0.21 4.20 9.43
C GLU A 38 -0.21 5.60 8.82
N ALA A 39 0.62 5.81 7.80
CA ALA A 39 0.74 7.08 7.11
C ALA A 39 1.28 6.85 5.71
N CYS A 40 1.00 7.77 4.81
CA CYS A 40 1.54 7.74 3.46
C CYS A 40 1.91 9.16 3.07
N GLY A 41 3.17 9.38 2.71
CA GLY A 41 3.64 10.69 2.27
C GLY A 41 3.01 11.08 0.93
N ILE A 42 2.93 12.37 0.70
CA ILE A 42 2.42 12.94 -0.56
C ILE A 42 3.57 13.63 -1.27
N CYS A 43 3.74 13.32 -2.56
CA CYS A 43 4.73 14.00 -3.39
C CYS A 43 4.08 14.56 -4.66
N GLY A 44 4.88 15.25 -5.49
CA GLY A 44 4.37 15.89 -6.71
C GLY A 44 3.71 14.93 -7.68
N SER A 45 4.21 13.69 -7.79
CA SER A 45 3.62 12.69 -8.68
C SER A 45 2.22 12.26 -8.24
N ASP A 46 1.90 12.33 -6.95
CA ASP A 46 0.55 12.06 -6.44
C ASP A 46 -0.44 13.11 -6.93
N VAL A 47 -0.02 14.37 -6.94
CA VAL A 47 -0.83 15.48 -7.45
C VAL A 47 -1.07 15.31 -8.96
N GLU A 48 -0.05 14.97 -9.71
CA GLU A 48 -0.16 14.73 -11.16
C GLU A 48 -1.07 13.54 -11.46
N GLN A 49 -1.00 12.49 -10.67
CA GLN A 49 -1.87 11.33 -10.79
C GLN A 49 -3.33 11.73 -10.54
N TYR A 50 -3.59 12.50 -9.50
CA TYR A 50 -4.92 13.00 -9.16
C TYR A 50 -5.50 13.87 -10.27
N GLU A 51 -4.69 14.77 -10.83
CA GLU A 51 -5.09 15.70 -11.90
C GLU A 51 -5.32 14.98 -13.25
N GLY A 52 -4.82 13.74 -13.38
CA GLY A 52 -4.92 13.00 -14.64
C GLY A 52 -3.83 13.33 -15.64
N VAL A 53 -2.82 14.11 -15.24
CA VAL A 53 -1.66 14.44 -16.09
C VAL A 53 -0.75 13.23 -16.25
N LEU A 54 -0.52 12.52 -15.16
CA LEU A 54 0.24 11.28 -15.15
C LEU A 54 -0.71 10.14 -15.55
N ARG A 55 -0.41 9.44 -16.63
CA ARG A 55 -1.23 8.32 -17.09
C ARG A 55 -1.09 7.15 -16.13
N THR A 56 -2.11 6.93 -15.34
CA THR A 56 -2.20 5.82 -14.41
C THR A 56 -3.49 5.05 -14.68
N PRO A 57 -3.43 3.70 -14.76
CA PRO A 57 -4.66 2.92 -14.86
C PRO A 57 -5.56 3.19 -13.66
N VAL A 58 -6.84 3.39 -13.91
CA VAL A 58 -7.84 3.56 -12.85
C VAL A 58 -8.89 2.44 -12.99
N PRO A 59 -9.53 2.00 -11.91
CA PRO A 59 -9.40 2.48 -10.54
C PRO A 59 -8.09 2.04 -9.87
N VAL A 60 -7.57 2.85 -8.97
CA VAL A 60 -6.32 2.55 -8.24
C VAL A 60 -6.36 3.22 -6.86
N VAL A 61 -5.69 2.60 -5.90
CA VAL A 61 -5.41 3.24 -4.61
C VAL A 61 -4.05 3.93 -4.74
N PRO A 62 -4.01 5.26 -4.81
CA PRO A 62 -2.75 5.97 -4.98
C PRO A 62 -1.96 6.02 -3.67
N GLY A 63 -0.71 6.45 -3.79
CA GLY A 63 0.23 6.58 -2.67
C GLY A 63 1.38 5.60 -2.82
N HIS A 64 2.61 6.12 -2.76
CA HIS A 64 3.80 5.31 -2.96
C HIS A 64 4.88 5.55 -1.90
N GLU A 65 4.55 6.27 -0.82
CA GLU A 65 5.47 6.50 0.30
C GLU A 65 4.82 6.01 1.62
N PRO A 66 4.38 4.73 1.68
CA PRO A 66 3.68 4.24 2.86
C PRO A 66 4.64 3.90 3.99
N LEU A 67 4.18 4.17 5.20
CA LEU A 67 4.82 3.81 6.45
C LEU A 67 3.81 3.01 7.27
N GLY A 68 4.23 1.94 7.88
CA GLY A 68 3.32 1.16 8.69
C GLY A 68 3.98 0.02 9.45
N THR A 69 3.15 -0.83 9.98
CA THR A 69 3.56 -2.01 10.76
C THR A 69 3.26 -3.27 9.98
N ILE A 70 4.19 -4.21 9.97
CA ILE A 70 4.00 -5.49 9.30
C ILE A 70 2.94 -6.29 10.07
N ALA A 71 1.83 -6.57 9.40
CA ALA A 71 0.72 -7.34 9.98
C ALA A 71 0.84 -8.83 9.68
N LYS A 72 1.43 -9.18 8.54
CA LYS A 72 1.64 -10.56 8.11
C LYS A 72 2.80 -10.58 7.13
N ILE A 73 3.62 -11.64 7.17
CA ILE A 73 4.77 -11.74 6.28
C ILE A 73 5.09 -13.21 6.01
N GLY A 74 5.47 -13.50 4.77
CA GLY A 74 5.96 -14.82 4.39
C GLY A 74 7.38 -15.07 4.92
N ASP A 75 7.71 -16.32 5.16
CA ASP A 75 9.00 -16.70 5.76
C ASP A 75 10.19 -16.28 4.90
N ARG A 76 10.08 -16.41 3.59
CA ARG A 76 11.15 -16.02 2.67
C ARG A 76 11.35 -14.51 2.67
N ALA A 77 10.27 -13.75 2.64
CA ALA A 77 10.34 -12.30 2.73
C ALA A 77 10.95 -11.83 4.04
N ALA A 78 10.56 -12.44 5.16
CA ALA A 78 11.11 -12.12 6.47
C ALA A 78 12.62 -12.33 6.53
N ARG A 79 13.10 -13.45 6.00
CA ARG A 79 14.54 -13.73 5.96
C ARG A 79 15.29 -12.79 5.03
N ARG A 80 14.74 -12.54 3.85
CA ARG A 80 15.38 -11.68 2.83
C ARG A 80 15.48 -10.23 3.29
N LEU A 81 14.44 -9.72 3.94
CA LEU A 81 14.35 -8.32 4.35
C LEU A 81 14.85 -8.08 5.78
N GLY A 82 15.00 -9.12 6.58
CA GLY A 82 15.44 -8.98 7.97
C GLY A 82 14.40 -8.30 8.86
N VAL A 83 13.12 -8.52 8.58
CA VAL A 83 12.00 -7.94 9.33
C VAL A 83 10.97 -9.01 9.69
N ASP A 84 10.06 -8.68 10.60
CA ASP A 84 9.05 -9.61 11.06
C ASP A 84 7.76 -8.87 11.41
N VAL A 85 6.71 -9.66 11.71
CA VAL A 85 5.43 -9.12 12.18
C VAL A 85 5.66 -8.21 13.38
N GLY A 86 5.00 -7.05 13.37
CA GLY A 86 5.12 -6.04 14.41
C GLY A 86 6.20 -4.99 14.15
N ASP A 87 7.09 -5.22 13.19
CA ASP A 87 8.11 -4.24 12.85
C ASP A 87 7.49 -3.05 12.10
N ARG A 88 7.95 -1.88 12.44
CA ARG A 88 7.54 -0.64 11.81
C ARG A 88 8.50 -0.30 10.69
N VAL A 89 7.99 -0.15 9.47
CA VAL A 89 8.81 -0.02 8.29
C VAL A 89 8.27 1.05 7.34
N ALA A 90 9.17 1.62 6.56
CA ALA A 90 8.84 2.43 5.39
C ALA A 90 9.10 1.60 4.14
N VAL A 91 8.19 1.67 3.17
CA VAL A 91 8.33 0.90 1.94
C VAL A 91 9.17 1.68 0.95
N GLU A 92 10.21 1.03 0.43
CA GLU A 92 10.99 1.59 -0.67
C GLU A 92 10.27 1.28 -1.98
N THR A 93 9.94 2.32 -2.72
CA THR A 93 9.11 2.23 -3.92
C THR A 93 9.93 2.23 -5.21
N ILE A 94 11.20 2.53 -5.13
CA ILE A 94 12.11 2.53 -6.29
C ILE A 94 13.13 1.42 -6.06
N LEU A 95 13.11 0.43 -6.94
CA LEU A 95 14.10 -0.63 -6.95
C LEU A 95 15.28 -0.20 -7.80
N ALA A 96 16.43 -0.15 -7.19
CA ALA A 96 17.66 0.18 -7.89
C ALA A 96 18.19 -1.05 -8.65
#